data_30aea65caee36d1f345f11d0c98e46ca
#
_entry.id   30aea65caee36d1f345f11d0c98e46ca
#
_cell.length_a   1.000
_cell.length_b   1.000
_cell.length_c   1.000
_cell.angle_alpha   90.00
_cell.angle_beta   90.00
_cell.angle_gamma   90.00
#
_symmetry.space_group_name_H-M   'P 1'
#
loop_
_entity.id
_entity.type
_entity.pdbx_description
1 polymer ?
#
loop_
_entity_poly.entity_id
_entity_poly.type
_entity_poly.pdbx_seq_one_letter_code
_entity_poly.pdbx_strand_id
1 'polypeptide(L)'
;MRFGLYLPQGKMAEPRRAVIRTAQEAERVGYDSLWVMERTLFPLEPADGMYGVPGLPWAEGYQYIAEPLTVLTLAAAVTERVRLGTGILVAGLHAAHELARAFATLDQLTGGRAVLGLGAGWSSDEFRAAGADISRRGRLLDETIDACRALWGPNPVSYRDSRMVVDNVLVSPKPVGEIPVLVGGGHSDAALSRIARKADGWIPSGMGPAAVAATWKRIKDLAADHGRDPAELGLHVQVQPVVTDTALGEDRMPGRGSMAQVVEDLAALAEAGASEIVIALIDARSADDGIEKATAVLAAADEAGLHG
;
A
#
# COMPACT_ATOMS: atom_id res chain seq x y z
N MET A 1 15.21 9.00 -4.55
CA MET A 1 13.85 8.41 -4.44
C MET A 1 13.80 7.59 -3.15
N ARG A 2 12.62 7.46 -2.51
CA ARG A 2 12.47 6.70 -1.25
C ARG A 2 12.30 5.21 -1.51
N PHE A 3 12.62 4.39 -0.48
CA PHE A 3 12.39 2.95 -0.47
C PHE A 3 11.58 2.51 0.73
N GLY A 4 10.52 1.74 0.50
CA GLY A 4 9.70 1.11 1.51
C GLY A 4 9.86 -0.41 1.51
N LEU A 5 9.57 -1.06 2.65
CA LEU A 5 9.63 -2.51 2.79
C LEU A 5 8.32 -3.05 3.38
N TYR A 6 7.77 -4.10 2.78
CA TYR A 6 6.67 -4.85 3.40
C TYR A 6 7.16 -5.66 4.61
N LEU A 7 6.42 -5.54 5.69
CA LEU A 7 6.63 -6.34 6.89
C LEU A 7 6.17 -7.80 6.69
N PRO A 8 6.78 -8.76 7.39
CA PRO A 8 6.39 -10.16 7.30
C PRO A 8 5.04 -10.39 8.00
N GLN A 9 3.96 -10.49 7.23
CA GLN A 9 2.60 -10.79 7.70
C GLN A 9 2.21 -12.26 7.50
N GLY A 10 2.99 -13.01 6.72
CA GLY A 10 2.75 -14.42 6.43
C GLY A 10 3.01 -15.33 7.64
N LYS A 11 2.77 -16.63 7.44
CA LYS A 11 3.03 -17.65 8.46
C LYS A 11 4.52 -17.72 8.78
N MET A 12 4.88 -17.33 10.00
CA MET A 12 6.25 -17.38 10.55
C MET A 12 6.30 -18.22 11.81
N ALA A 13 7.46 -18.84 12.09
CA ALA A 13 7.66 -19.60 13.32
C ALA A 13 7.55 -18.73 14.57
N GLU A 14 8.11 -17.52 14.51
CA GLU A 14 8.11 -16.51 15.59
C GLU A 14 7.61 -15.17 15.07
N PRO A 15 6.29 -14.99 14.81
CA PRO A 15 5.76 -13.84 14.09
C PRO A 15 6.07 -12.51 14.77
N ARG A 16 5.96 -12.42 16.10
CA ARG A 16 6.31 -11.20 16.85
C ARG A 16 7.76 -10.81 16.63
N ARG A 17 8.69 -11.76 16.75
CA ARG A 17 10.13 -11.52 16.57
C ARG A 17 10.45 -11.14 15.13
N ALA A 18 9.81 -11.79 14.16
CA ALA A 18 9.99 -11.51 12.74
C ALA A 18 9.62 -10.06 12.42
N VAL A 19 8.45 -9.58 12.85
CA VAL A 19 8.01 -8.20 12.63
C VAL A 19 8.96 -7.20 13.30
N ILE A 20 9.30 -7.39 14.58
CA ILE A 20 10.17 -6.48 15.33
C ILE A 20 11.56 -6.38 14.67
N ARG A 21 12.18 -7.51 14.37
CA ARG A 21 13.52 -7.52 13.74
C ARG A 21 13.52 -6.89 12.36
N THR A 22 12.54 -7.25 11.52
CA THR A 22 12.45 -6.66 10.17
C THR A 22 12.25 -5.15 10.26
N ALA A 23 11.38 -4.65 11.16
CA ALA A 23 11.14 -3.22 11.32
C ALA A 23 12.40 -2.46 11.76
N GLN A 24 13.11 -2.98 12.78
CA GLN A 24 14.33 -2.36 13.30
C GLN A 24 15.46 -2.39 12.28
N GLU A 25 15.68 -3.51 11.61
CA GLU A 25 16.73 -3.64 10.61
C GLU A 25 16.44 -2.81 9.35
N ALA A 26 15.20 -2.78 8.88
CA ALA A 26 14.81 -1.91 7.76
C ALA A 26 15.12 -0.45 8.06
N GLU A 27 14.72 0.06 9.24
CA GLU A 27 15.04 1.43 9.65
C GLU A 27 16.55 1.65 9.80
N ARG A 28 17.29 0.66 10.31
CA ARG A 28 18.74 0.75 10.48
C ARG A 28 19.50 0.82 9.16
N VAL A 29 19.10 0.04 8.15
CA VAL A 29 19.76 0.01 6.85
C VAL A 29 19.35 1.14 5.93
N GLY A 30 18.31 1.92 6.28
CA GLY A 30 17.95 3.15 5.57
C GLY A 30 16.62 3.12 4.81
N TYR A 31 15.77 2.10 4.99
CA TYR A 31 14.42 2.18 4.44
C TYR A 31 13.65 3.36 5.01
N ASP A 32 12.83 4.02 4.16
CA ASP A 32 12.06 5.22 4.51
C ASP A 32 10.67 4.90 5.07
N SER A 33 10.16 3.69 4.78
CA SER A 33 8.80 3.30 5.18
C SER A 33 8.63 1.80 5.33
N LEU A 34 7.64 1.42 6.16
CA LEU A 34 7.22 0.04 6.38
C LEU A 34 5.76 -0.12 5.97
N TRP A 35 5.46 -1.23 5.30
CA TRP A 35 4.15 -1.46 4.68
C TRP A 35 3.55 -2.79 5.10
N VAL A 36 2.23 -2.82 5.12
CA VAL A 36 1.42 -4.03 5.34
C VAL A 36 0.30 -4.11 4.32
N MET A 37 -0.22 -5.31 4.09
CA MET A 37 -1.36 -5.55 3.22
C MET A 37 -2.53 -6.17 3.97
N GLU A 38 -3.69 -6.23 3.35
CA GLU A 38 -4.87 -6.83 3.92
C GLU A 38 -5.36 -8.04 3.13
N ARG A 39 -5.62 -9.14 3.85
CA ARG A 39 -6.52 -10.23 3.51
C ARG A 39 -7.29 -10.62 4.76
N THR A 40 -8.62 -10.64 4.67
CA THR A 40 -9.47 -10.94 5.83
C THR A 40 -9.80 -12.43 5.93
N LEU A 41 -9.81 -13.14 4.80
CA LEU A 41 -10.08 -14.57 4.72
C LEU A 41 -9.47 -15.18 3.44
N PHE A 42 -9.38 -16.51 3.42
CA PHE A 42 -8.97 -17.28 2.24
C PHE A 42 -10.04 -18.33 1.95
N PRO A 43 -10.88 -18.17 0.91
CA PRO A 43 -11.89 -19.16 0.57
C PRO A 43 -11.24 -20.40 -0.05
N LEU A 44 -11.69 -21.60 0.35
CA LEU A 44 -11.23 -22.86 -0.27
C LEU A 44 -11.80 -23.01 -1.70
N GLU A 45 -12.99 -22.48 -1.92
CA GLU A 45 -13.66 -22.41 -3.22
C GLU A 45 -14.00 -20.94 -3.49
N PRO A 46 -13.04 -20.16 -4.02
CA PRO A 46 -13.21 -18.72 -4.20
C PRO A 46 -14.24 -18.39 -5.27
N ALA A 47 -15.12 -17.42 -4.99
CA ALA A 47 -16.08 -16.91 -5.95
C ALA A 47 -15.41 -16.16 -7.12
N ASP A 48 -14.25 -15.52 -6.85
CA ASP A 48 -13.48 -14.77 -7.83
C ASP A 48 -12.05 -15.30 -7.93
N GLY A 49 -11.47 -15.29 -9.13
CA GLY A 49 -10.03 -15.48 -9.29
C GLY A 49 -9.23 -14.36 -8.63
N MET A 50 -7.97 -14.60 -8.30
CA MET A 50 -7.09 -13.61 -7.67
C MET A 50 -7.08 -12.31 -8.48
N TYR A 51 -7.17 -11.17 -7.79
CA TYR A 51 -7.29 -9.82 -8.39
C TYR A 51 -8.50 -9.62 -9.30
N GLY A 52 -9.53 -10.49 -9.21
CA GLY A 52 -10.69 -10.47 -10.07
C GLY A 52 -10.44 -11.02 -11.47
N VAL A 53 -9.31 -11.68 -11.71
CA VAL A 53 -8.97 -12.32 -12.99
C VAL A 53 -9.58 -13.72 -13.04
N PRO A 54 -10.53 -14.00 -13.95
CA PRO A 54 -11.18 -15.30 -14.02
C PRO A 54 -10.18 -16.45 -14.14
N GLY A 55 -10.32 -17.46 -13.28
CA GLY A 55 -9.50 -18.67 -13.30
C GLY A 55 -8.09 -18.52 -12.73
N LEU A 56 -7.66 -17.32 -12.32
CA LEU A 56 -6.37 -17.14 -11.66
C LEU A 56 -6.44 -17.66 -10.21
N PRO A 57 -5.66 -18.69 -9.84
CA PRO A 57 -5.71 -19.24 -8.50
C PRO A 57 -5.17 -18.23 -7.48
N TRP A 58 -5.72 -18.25 -6.26
CA TRP A 58 -5.18 -17.46 -5.16
C TRP A 58 -3.82 -17.99 -4.74
N ALA A 59 -2.88 -17.08 -4.50
CA ALA A 59 -1.57 -17.45 -4.01
C ALA A 59 -1.67 -18.09 -2.61
N GLU A 60 -0.96 -19.21 -2.39
CA GLU A 60 -0.98 -19.93 -1.10
C GLU A 60 -0.57 -19.03 0.08
N GLY A 61 0.33 -18.07 -0.14
CA GLY A 61 0.73 -17.10 0.87
C GLY A 61 -0.43 -16.28 1.45
N TYR A 62 -1.56 -16.18 0.74
CA TYR A 62 -2.76 -15.48 1.22
C TYR A 62 -3.59 -16.27 2.24
N GLN A 63 -3.28 -17.54 2.47
CA GLN A 63 -3.92 -18.37 3.52
C GLN A 63 -3.65 -17.84 4.93
N TYR A 64 -2.57 -17.07 5.09
CA TYR A 64 -2.22 -16.48 6.38
C TYR A 64 -1.66 -15.08 6.17
N ILE A 65 -2.48 -14.07 6.45
CA ILE A 65 -2.06 -12.68 6.50
C ILE A 65 -2.50 -12.11 7.86
N ALA A 66 -1.53 -11.72 8.68
CA ALA A 66 -1.80 -11.09 9.96
C ALA A 66 -2.48 -9.73 9.77
N GLU A 67 -3.34 -9.36 10.72
CA GLU A 67 -4.11 -8.11 10.67
C GLU A 67 -3.18 -6.89 10.57
N PRO A 68 -3.40 -6.01 9.57
CA PRO A 68 -2.44 -4.98 9.18
C PRO A 68 -2.15 -3.94 10.27
N LEU A 69 -3.17 -3.38 10.93
CA LEU A 69 -2.94 -2.33 11.94
C LEU A 69 -2.28 -2.86 13.21
N THR A 70 -2.53 -4.11 13.58
CA THR A 70 -1.83 -4.78 14.69
C THR A 70 -0.34 -4.92 14.39
N VAL A 71 0.00 -5.32 13.15
CA VAL A 71 1.40 -5.44 12.72
C VAL A 71 2.08 -4.07 12.65
N LEU A 72 1.42 -3.05 12.07
CA LEU A 72 1.95 -1.68 12.04
C LEU A 72 2.16 -1.10 13.44
N THR A 73 1.24 -1.35 14.38
CA THR A 73 1.36 -0.89 15.77
C THR A 73 2.59 -1.50 16.44
N LEU A 74 2.85 -2.79 16.19
CA LEU A 74 4.05 -3.46 16.72
C LEU A 74 5.33 -2.87 16.12
N ALA A 75 5.36 -2.59 14.83
CA ALA A 75 6.48 -1.94 14.16
C ALA A 75 6.68 -0.48 14.65
N ALA A 76 5.58 0.26 14.84
CA ALA A 76 5.58 1.62 15.37
C ALA A 76 6.27 1.72 16.73
N ALA A 77 6.04 0.73 17.59
CA ALA A 77 6.59 0.70 18.95
C ALA A 77 8.12 0.48 19.02
N VAL A 78 8.74 0.07 17.90
CA VAL A 78 10.18 -0.29 17.85
C VAL A 78 10.96 0.48 16.78
N THR A 79 10.34 1.49 16.17
CA THR A 79 10.93 2.37 15.14
C THR A 79 10.62 3.83 15.45
N GLU A 80 11.46 4.76 14.97
CA GLU A 80 11.35 6.19 15.29
C GLU A 80 11.16 7.08 14.04
N ARG A 81 11.62 6.67 12.85
CA ARG A 81 11.69 7.53 11.67
C ARG A 81 10.85 7.04 10.50
N VAL A 82 10.82 5.74 10.26
CA VAL A 82 10.15 5.16 9.09
C VAL A 82 8.66 5.45 9.09
N ARG A 83 8.12 5.78 7.93
CA ARG A 83 6.68 5.93 7.73
C ARG A 83 6.00 4.57 7.79
N LEU A 84 4.72 4.56 8.15
CA LEU A 84 3.95 3.35 8.43
C LEU A 84 2.72 3.32 7.54
N GLY A 85 2.74 2.50 6.52
CA GLY A 85 1.74 2.51 5.46
C GLY A 85 0.98 1.18 5.27
N THR A 86 -0.19 1.29 4.70
CA THR A 86 -0.95 0.15 4.18
C THR A 86 -0.92 0.11 2.65
N GLY A 87 -0.61 -1.02 2.08
CA GLY A 87 -0.57 -1.21 0.63
C GLY A 87 -1.33 -2.46 0.19
N ILE A 88 -2.63 -2.48 0.37
CA ILE A 88 -3.68 -1.54 0.75
C ILE A 88 -4.66 -2.19 1.74
N LEU A 89 -5.52 -1.38 2.38
CA LEU A 89 -6.75 -1.84 3.00
C LEU A 89 -7.91 -1.72 2.01
N VAL A 90 -8.85 -2.65 2.07
CA VAL A 90 -10.04 -2.63 1.21
C VAL A 90 -11.13 -1.77 1.86
N ALA A 91 -11.34 -0.56 1.34
CA ALA A 91 -12.21 0.45 1.93
C ALA A 91 -13.65 -0.04 2.26
N GLY A 92 -14.19 -0.93 1.43
CA GLY A 92 -15.55 -1.48 1.61
C GLY A 92 -15.69 -2.44 2.78
N LEU A 93 -14.59 -2.96 3.32
CA LEU A 93 -14.59 -3.92 4.44
C LEU A 93 -14.58 -3.25 5.81
N HIS A 94 -14.37 -1.93 5.87
CA HIS A 94 -14.21 -1.17 7.11
C HIS A 94 -15.33 -0.16 7.33
N ALA A 95 -15.65 0.07 8.61
CA ALA A 95 -16.42 1.23 9.03
C ALA A 95 -15.48 2.46 8.99
N ALA A 96 -15.82 3.47 8.17
CA ALA A 96 -14.93 4.61 7.90
C ALA A 96 -14.56 5.40 9.18
N HIS A 97 -15.47 5.52 10.17
CA HIS A 97 -15.18 6.22 11.42
C HIS A 97 -14.16 5.46 12.29
N GLU A 98 -14.23 4.11 12.32
CA GLU A 98 -13.25 3.30 13.05
C GLU A 98 -11.88 3.38 12.38
N LEU A 99 -11.84 3.31 11.04
CA LEU A 99 -10.62 3.44 10.27
C LEU A 99 -9.96 4.81 10.48
N ALA A 100 -10.74 5.89 10.38
CA ALA A 100 -10.26 7.25 10.61
C ALA A 100 -9.68 7.42 12.03
N ARG A 101 -10.37 6.88 13.06
CA ARG A 101 -9.91 6.91 14.43
C ARG A 101 -8.61 6.11 14.63
N ALA A 102 -8.53 4.93 14.04
CA ALA A 102 -7.35 4.07 14.15
C ALA A 102 -6.10 4.74 13.54
N PHE A 103 -6.24 5.31 12.34
CA PHE A 103 -5.14 6.03 11.69
C PHE A 103 -4.76 7.32 12.40
N ALA A 104 -5.71 8.11 12.89
CA ALA A 104 -5.43 9.29 13.71
C ALA A 104 -4.70 8.91 15.01
N THR A 105 -5.04 7.77 15.62
CA THR A 105 -4.36 7.25 16.81
C THR A 105 -2.93 6.82 16.49
N LEU A 106 -2.74 6.05 15.41
CA LEU A 106 -1.41 5.62 14.95
C LEU A 106 -0.53 6.83 14.66
N ASP A 107 -1.09 7.82 13.96
CA ASP A 107 -0.39 9.06 13.62
C ASP A 107 0.05 9.85 14.87
N GLN A 108 -0.85 10.01 15.83
CA GLN A 108 -0.53 10.65 17.12
C GLN A 108 0.58 9.92 17.88
N LEU A 109 0.47 8.59 18.01
CA LEU A 109 1.45 7.78 18.74
C LEU A 109 2.82 7.74 18.06
N THR A 110 2.89 8.02 16.78
CA THR A 110 4.11 7.97 15.97
C THR A 110 4.64 9.35 15.56
N GLY A 111 3.96 10.43 15.95
CA GLY A 111 4.39 11.79 15.62
C GLY A 111 4.27 12.14 14.14
N GLY A 112 3.22 11.66 13.45
CA GLY A 112 2.94 12.02 12.05
C GLY A 112 3.53 11.08 11.01
N ARG A 113 3.71 9.78 11.31
CA ARG A 113 4.31 8.80 10.39
C ARG A 113 3.30 7.94 9.61
N ALA A 114 1.99 8.07 9.87
CA ALA A 114 0.98 7.22 9.26
C ALA A 114 0.73 7.55 7.77
N VAL A 115 0.47 6.52 6.96
CA VAL A 115 0.07 6.61 5.54
C VAL A 115 -1.09 5.65 5.29
N LEU A 116 -2.24 6.17 4.86
CA LEU A 116 -3.41 5.35 4.57
C LEU A 116 -3.45 4.96 3.09
N GLY A 117 -3.11 3.72 2.79
CA GLY A 117 -3.32 3.16 1.46
C GLY A 117 -4.63 2.38 1.39
N LEU A 118 -5.49 2.74 0.45
CA LEU A 118 -6.82 2.17 0.23
C LEU A 118 -6.96 1.57 -1.16
N GLY A 119 -7.84 0.59 -1.30
CA GLY A 119 -8.26 0.04 -2.57
C GLY A 119 -9.75 -0.28 -2.61
N ALA A 120 -10.28 -0.47 -3.81
CA ALA A 120 -11.68 -0.83 -3.98
C ALA A 120 -11.98 -2.29 -3.58
N GLY A 121 -10.96 -3.17 -3.64
CA GLY A 121 -11.15 -4.61 -3.43
C GLY A 121 -11.69 -5.36 -4.66
N TRP A 122 -11.58 -6.69 -4.64
CA TRP A 122 -11.96 -7.55 -5.76
C TRP A 122 -12.61 -8.88 -5.32
N SER A 123 -12.52 -9.28 -4.05
CA SER A 123 -13.05 -10.55 -3.55
C SER A 123 -14.48 -10.44 -3.08
N SER A 124 -15.41 -11.06 -3.79
CA SER A 124 -16.82 -11.14 -3.40
C SER A 124 -17.01 -11.86 -2.05
N ASP A 125 -16.12 -12.80 -1.71
CA ASP A 125 -16.19 -13.54 -0.46
C ASP A 125 -15.87 -12.64 0.74
N GLU A 126 -14.84 -11.77 0.63
CA GLU A 126 -14.52 -10.80 1.67
C GLU A 126 -15.62 -9.75 1.84
N PHE A 127 -16.17 -9.24 0.72
CA PHE A 127 -17.30 -8.31 0.78
C PHE A 127 -18.54 -8.91 1.43
N ARG A 128 -18.85 -10.18 1.11
CA ARG A 128 -19.96 -10.91 1.74
C ARG A 128 -19.75 -11.09 3.23
N ALA A 129 -18.54 -11.46 3.66
CA ALA A 129 -18.19 -11.59 5.07
C ALA A 129 -18.30 -10.26 5.84
N ALA A 130 -17.96 -9.15 5.20
CA ALA A 130 -18.11 -7.81 5.77
C ALA A 130 -19.53 -7.25 5.69
N GLY A 131 -20.49 -7.96 5.08
CA GLY A 131 -21.85 -7.45 4.87
C GLY A 131 -21.94 -6.29 3.88
N ALA A 132 -20.95 -6.15 3.00
CA ALA A 132 -20.85 -5.07 2.04
C ALA A 132 -21.17 -5.54 0.61
N ASP A 133 -21.64 -4.62 -0.22
CA ASP A 133 -21.97 -4.88 -1.63
C ASP A 133 -20.76 -4.56 -2.53
N ILE A 134 -20.14 -5.58 -3.11
CA ILE A 134 -18.98 -5.42 -4.01
C ILE A 134 -19.31 -4.60 -5.26
N SER A 135 -20.56 -4.59 -5.73
CA SER A 135 -20.97 -3.78 -6.89
C SER A 135 -20.78 -2.28 -6.62
N ARG A 136 -20.80 -1.88 -5.36
CA ARG A 136 -20.61 -0.50 -4.89
C ARG A 136 -19.17 -0.17 -4.49
N ARG A 137 -18.21 -1.09 -4.67
CA ARG A 137 -16.84 -0.97 -4.15
C ARG A 137 -16.14 0.37 -4.48
N GLY A 138 -16.36 0.89 -5.70
CA GLY A 138 -15.81 2.18 -6.09
C GLY A 138 -16.40 3.36 -5.30
N ARG A 139 -17.73 3.35 -5.11
CA ARG A 139 -18.42 4.35 -4.27
C ARG A 139 -18.02 4.22 -2.80
N LEU A 140 -17.89 3.00 -2.29
CA LEU A 140 -17.46 2.74 -0.91
C LEU A 140 -16.05 3.29 -0.66
N LEU A 141 -15.13 3.18 -1.65
CA LEU A 141 -13.82 3.79 -1.58
C LEU A 141 -13.89 5.32 -1.55
N ASP A 142 -14.71 5.93 -2.43
CA ASP A 142 -14.92 7.39 -2.43
C ASP A 142 -15.43 7.89 -1.09
N GLU A 143 -16.47 7.25 -0.56
CA GLU A 143 -17.09 7.60 0.73
C GLU A 143 -16.13 7.41 1.91
N THR A 144 -15.28 6.37 1.88
CA THR A 144 -14.27 6.14 2.93
C THR A 144 -13.20 7.23 2.95
N ILE A 145 -12.70 7.65 1.78
CA ILE A 145 -11.73 8.74 1.68
C ILE A 145 -12.32 10.05 2.21
N ASP A 146 -13.53 10.40 1.75
CA ASP A 146 -14.20 11.63 2.14
C ASP A 146 -14.51 11.64 3.65
N ALA A 147 -14.99 10.51 4.19
CA ALA A 147 -15.27 10.36 5.62
C ALA A 147 -13.99 10.51 6.47
N CYS A 148 -12.88 9.85 6.09
CA CYS A 148 -11.61 9.98 6.81
C CYS A 148 -11.15 11.44 6.85
N ARG A 149 -11.14 12.13 5.72
CA ARG A 149 -10.76 13.54 5.64
C ARG A 149 -11.66 14.44 6.47
N ALA A 150 -12.98 14.23 6.42
CA ALA A 150 -13.93 14.98 7.23
C ALA A 150 -13.70 14.76 8.74
N LEU A 151 -13.48 13.51 9.17
CA LEU A 151 -13.25 13.15 10.56
C LEU A 151 -11.89 13.63 11.10
N TRP A 152 -10.87 13.76 10.24
CA TRP A 152 -9.57 14.32 10.59
C TRP A 152 -9.56 15.85 10.63
N GLY A 153 -10.50 16.50 9.97
CA GLY A 153 -10.66 17.95 9.96
C GLY A 153 -11.01 18.55 11.32
N PRO A 154 -11.12 19.87 11.44
CA PRO A 154 -11.38 20.55 12.71
C PRO A 154 -12.74 20.18 13.32
N ASN A 155 -12.81 20.22 14.65
CA ASN A 155 -14.08 20.06 15.39
C ASN A 155 -14.86 21.38 15.43
N PRO A 156 -16.20 21.35 15.54
CA PRO A 156 -17.06 20.16 15.46
C PRO A 156 -17.16 19.61 14.03
N VAL A 157 -17.37 18.29 13.92
CA VAL A 157 -17.51 17.61 12.62
C VAL A 157 -18.97 17.33 12.33
N SER A 158 -19.39 17.66 11.09
CA SER A 158 -20.63 17.16 10.49
C SER A 158 -20.31 16.52 9.15
N TYR A 159 -20.77 15.30 8.92
CA TYR A 159 -20.53 14.55 7.69
C TYR A 159 -21.69 13.58 7.44
N ARG A 160 -22.05 13.41 6.16
CA ARG A 160 -23.10 12.46 5.74
C ARG A 160 -22.74 11.80 4.42
N ASP A 161 -22.80 10.48 4.42
CA ASP A 161 -22.80 9.66 3.20
C ASP A 161 -23.86 8.55 3.27
N SER A 162 -23.74 7.50 2.44
CA SER A 162 -24.69 6.40 2.41
C SER A 162 -24.55 5.42 3.59
N ARG A 163 -23.48 5.48 4.35
CA ARG A 163 -23.13 4.55 5.46
C ARG A 163 -23.02 5.24 6.81
N MET A 164 -22.76 6.54 6.82
CA MET A 164 -22.47 7.28 8.05
C MET A 164 -23.17 8.63 8.08
N VAL A 165 -23.72 8.95 9.25
CA VAL A 165 -24.25 10.28 9.55
C VAL A 165 -23.70 10.70 10.90
N VAL A 166 -22.95 11.79 10.91
CA VAL A 166 -22.55 12.50 12.14
C VAL A 166 -22.91 13.98 11.99
N ASP A 167 -23.37 14.58 13.06
CA ASP A 167 -23.78 15.97 13.06
C ASP A 167 -23.36 16.66 14.35
N ASN A 168 -22.55 17.71 14.19
CA ASN A 168 -22.06 18.56 15.26
C ASN A 168 -21.39 17.76 16.42
N VAL A 169 -20.45 16.86 16.05
CA VAL A 169 -19.78 15.98 17.03
C VAL A 169 -18.31 16.36 17.23
N LEU A 170 -17.79 16.02 18.40
CA LEU A 170 -16.36 16.05 18.66
C LEU A 170 -15.75 14.71 18.27
N VAL A 171 -14.74 14.75 17.41
CA VAL A 171 -13.96 13.57 16.98
C VAL A 171 -12.55 13.69 17.52
N SER A 172 -12.07 12.65 18.22
CA SER A 172 -10.74 12.60 18.82
C SER A 172 -10.21 11.16 18.86
N PRO A 173 -8.89 10.94 18.70
CA PRO A 173 -7.88 11.98 18.46
C PRO A 173 -7.95 12.57 17.05
N LYS A 174 -7.27 13.71 16.82
CA LYS A 174 -6.98 14.25 15.48
C LYS A 174 -5.56 13.82 15.09
N PRO A 175 -5.24 13.67 13.78
CA PRO A 175 -3.86 13.48 13.33
C PRO A 175 -2.93 14.62 13.80
N VAL A 176 -1.64 14.36 13.82
CA VAL A 176 -0.60 15.40 14.06
C VAL A 176 -0.54 16.38 12.89
N GLY A 177 -0.69 15.84 11.68
CA GLY A 177 -0.71 16.59 10.43
C GLY A 177 -1.70 15.98 9.44
N GLU A 178 -1.43 16.13 8.16
CA GLU A 178 -2.20 15.46 7.11
C GLU A 178 -1.71 14.02 6.95
N ILE A 179 -2.62 13.05 7.09
CA ILE A 179 -2.34 11.65 6.76
C ILE A 179 -2.50 11.48 5.25
N PRO A 180 -1.43 11.16 4.50
CA PRO A 180 -1.56 10.94 3.06
C PRO A 180 -2.45 9.74 2.76
N VAL A 181 -3.36 9.89 1.80
CA VAL A 181 -4.26 8.83 1.33
C VAL A 181 -3.81 8.37 -0.06
N LEU A 182 -3.26 7.17 -0.14
CA LEU A 182 -2.86 6.55 -1.40
C LEU A 182 -3.96 5.61 -1.89
N VAL A 183 -4.12 5.49 -3.20
CA VAL A 183 -5.10 4.56 -3.77
C VAL A 183 -4.41 3.53 -4.66
N GLY A 184 -4.69 2.25 -4.38
CA GLY A 184 -4.24 1.10 -5.17
C GLY A 184 -5.21 0.74 -6.29
N GLY A 185 -4.72 0.00 -7.27
CA GLY A 185 -5.46 -0.38 -8.46
C GLY A 185 -5.29 0.62 -9.60
N GLY A 186 -6.29 0.78 -10.48
CA GLY A 186 -6.20 1.77 -11.55
C GLY A 186 -6.21 1.17 -12.96
N HIS A 187 -7.09 0.18 -13.21
CA HIS A 187 -7.22 -0.44 -14.54
C HIS A 187 -8.41 0.09 -15.36
N SER A 188 -9.16 1.05 -14.84
CA SER A 188 -10.29 1.66 -15.55
C SER A 188 -10.26 3.18 -15.46
N ASP A 189 -10.81 3.88 -16.45
CA ASP A 189 -10.89 5.35 -16.45
C ASP A 189 -11.56 5.89 -15.18
N ALA A 190 -12.60 5.23 -14.69
CA ALA A 190 -13.25 5.61 -13.44
C ALA A 190 -12.32 5.51 -12.21
N ALA A 191 -11.45 4.48 -12.17
CA ALA A 191 -10.46 4.34 -11.11
C ALA A 191 -9.35 5.39 -11.22
N LEU A 192 -8.84 5.65 -12.43
CA LEU A 192 -7.82 6.69 -12.67
C LEU A 192 -8.37 8.08 -12.32
N SER A 193 -9.60 8.41 -12.75
CA SER A 193 -10.25 9.68 -12.38
C SER A 193 -10.46 9.83 -10.88
N ARG A 194 -10.73 8.73 -10.15
CA ARG A 194 -10.83 8.74 -8.69
C ARG A 194 -9.50 9.08 -8.04
N ILE A 195 -8.42 8.42 -8.46
CA ILE A 195 -7.06 8.71 -7.98
C ILE A 195 -6.74 10.19 -8.21
N ALA A 196 -6.93 10.66 -9.43
CA ALA A 196 -6.65 12.05 -9.81
C ALA A 196 -7.41 13.08 -8.97
N ARG A 197 -8.68 12.80 -8.61
CA ARG A 197 -9.53 13.74 -7.86
C ARG A 197 -9.37 13.66 -6.34
N LYS A 198 -9.13 12.46 -5.81
CA LYS A 198 -9.32 12.20 -4.37
C LYS A 198 -8.09 11.69 -3.63
N ALA A 199 -7.12 11.09 -4.31
CA ALA A 199 -5.94 10.55 -3.65
C ALA A 199 -4.81 11.57 -3.55
N ASP A 200 -3.88 11.35 -2.62
CA ASP A 200 -2.62 12.09 -2.52
C ASP A 200 -1.50 11.34 -3.28
N GLY A 201 -1.81 10.13 -3.76
CA GLY A 201 -0.92 9.36 -4.61
C GLY A 201 -1.52 8.04 -5.08
N TRP A 202 -0.78 7.41 -5.98
CA TRP A 202 -1.12 6.11 -6.57
C TRP A 202 -0.13 5.04 -6.11
N ILE A 203 -0.65 3.87 -5.70
CA ILE A 203 0.16 2.72 -5.30
C ILE A 203 -0.16 1.50 -6.19
N PRO A 204 0.42 1.42 -7.41
CA PRO A 204 0.27 0.28 -8.31
C PRO A 204 1.07 -0.93 -7.84
N SER A 205 0.59 -2.12 -8.27
CA SER A 205 1.24 -3.41 -8.06
C SER A 205 1.14 -4.27 -9.31
N GLY A 206 2.16 -5.10 -9.58
CA GLY A 206 2.14 -6.08 -10.66
C GLY A 206 2.20 -5.49 -12.08
N MET A 207 2.66 -4.25 -12.22
CA MET A 207 2.81 -3.56 -13.51
C MET A 207 4.29 -3.35 -13.85
N GLY A 208 4.64 -3.51 -15.13
CA GLY A 208 5.99 -3.16 -15.60
C GLY A 208 6.19 -1.64 -15.75
N PRO A 209 7.46 -1.17 -15.79
CA PRO A 209 7.78 0.26 -15.79
C PRO A 209 7.09 1.07 -16.89
N ALA A 210 7.02 0.56 -18.12
CA ALA A 210 6.35 1.24 -19.23
C ALA A 210 4.85 1.43 -19.00
N ALA A 211 4.16 0.41 -18.45
CA ALA A 211 2.75 0.49 -18.12
C ALA A 211 2.49 1.46 -16.95
N VAL A 212 3.37 1.47 -15.95
CA VAL A 212 3.34 2.43 -14.84
C VAL A 212 3.48 3.86 -15.38
N ALA A 213 4.49 4.12 -16.22
CA ALA A 213 4.74 5.45 -16.80
C ALA A 213 3.53 5.97 -17.61
N ALA A 214 2.95 5.12 -18.47
CA ALA A 214 1.79 5.49 -19.28
C ALA A 214 0.56 5.79 -18.41
N THR A 215 0.29 4.94 -17.42
CA THR A 215 -0.85 5.10 -16.51
C THR A 215 -0.66 6.33 -15.62
N TRP A 216 0.55 6.54 -15.11
CA TRP A 216 0.89 7.70 -14.27
C TRP A 216 0.72 9.02 -15.03
N LYS A 217 1.16 9.06 -16.30
CA LYS A 217 0.91 10.21 -17.16
C LYS A 217 -0.60 10.49 -17.27
N ARG A 218 -1.41 9.45 -17.49
CA ARG A 218 -2.87 9.60 -17.61
C ARG A 218 -3.50 10.11 -16.30
N ILE A 219 -3.04 9.65 -15.12
CA ILE A 219 -3.51 10.15 -13.82
C ILE A 219 -3.18 11.64 -13.67
N LYS A 220 -1.96 12.05 -14.04
CA LYS A 220 -1.54 13.48 -13.99
C LYS A 220 -2.36 14.35 -14.91
N ASP A 221 -2.61 13.90 -16.14
CA ASP A 221 -3.46 14.63 -17.09
C ASP A 221 -4.88 14.82 -16.53
N LEU A 222 -5.47 13.74 -15.97
CA LEU A 222 -6.79 13.83 -15.32
C LEU A 222 -6.80 14.73 -14.07
N ALA A 223 -5.72 14.79 -13.30
CA ALA A 223 -5.62 15.70 -12.15
C ALA A 223 -5.65 17.16 -12.62
N ALA A 224 -4.89 17.49 -13.67
CA ALA A 224 -4.92 18.83 -14.29
C ALA A 224 -6.31 19.17 -14.84
N ASP A 225 -6.98 18.24 -15.53
CA ASP A 225 -8.36 18.41 -16.03
C ASP A 225 -9.37 18.69 -14.89
N HIS A 226 -9.10 18.19 -13.69
CA HIS A 226 -9.90 18.44 -12.48
C HIS A 226 -9.43 19.65 -11.66
N GLY A 227 -8.46 20.42 -12.17
CA GLY A 227 -7.94 21.62 -11.51
C GLY A 227 -7.01 21.36 -10.30
N ARG A 228 -6.46 20.13 -10.19
CA ARG A 228 -5.43 19.80 -9.20
C ARG A 228 -4.04 19.93 -9.81
N ASP A 229 -3.08 20.39 -9.02
CA ASP A 229 -1.68 20.35 -9.41
C ASP A 229 -1.18 18.89 -9.46
N PRO A 230 -0.78 18.36 -10.62
CA PRO A 230 -0.24 17.02 -10.73
C PRO A 230 1.05 16.78 -9.92
N ALA A 231 1.77 17.85 -9.55
CA ALA A 231 2.98 17.77 -8.75
C ALA A 231 2.71 17.40 -7.27
N GLU A 232 1.48 17.59 -6.79
CA GLU A 232 1.07 17.20 -5.44
C GLU A 232 0.86 15.68 -5.31
N LEU A 233 0.77 14.96 -6.43
CA LEU A 233 0.52 13.52 -6.42
C LEU A 233 1.82 12.72 -6.29
N GLY A 234 1.82 11.71 -5.41
CA GLY A 234 2.92 10.74 -5.25
C GLY A 234 2.69 9.45 -6.04
N LEU A 235 3.75 8.90 -6.62
CA LEU A 235 3.76 7.57 -7.22
C LEU A 235 4.56 6.61 -6.33
N HIS A 236 3.87 5.62 -5.74
CA HIS A 236 4.46 4.63 -4.81
C HIS A 236 4.36 3.23 -5.41
N VAL A 237 5.38 2.77 -6.11
CA VAL A 237 5.29 1.52 -6.90
C VAL A 237 5.66 0.32 -6.06
N GLN A 238 4.73 -0.63 -5.91
CA GLN A 238 5.01 -1.90 -5.27
C GLN A 238 5.74 -2.82 -6.25
N VAL A 239 6.93 -3.29 -5.85
CA VAL A 239 7.77 -4.23 -6.61
C VAL A 239 7.97 -5.50 -5.78
N GLN A 240 7.93 -6.65 -6.46
CA GLN A 240 8.16 -7.96 -5.86
C GLN A 240 9.44 -8.58 -6.45
N PRO A 241 10.63 -8.14 -6.00
CA PRO A 241 11.88 -8.63 -6.57
C PRO A 241 12.09 -10.11 -6.25
N VAL A 242 12.49 -10.87 -7.28
CA VAL A 242 13.01 -12.23 -7.15
C VAL A 242 14.36 -12.27 -7.84
N VAL A 243 15.41 -12.19 -7.01
CA VAL A 243 16.80 -12.13 -7.50
C VAL A 243 17.30 -13.55 -7.84
N THR A 244 17.85 -13.71 -9.03
CA THR A 244 18.44 -14.95 -9.52
C THR A 244 19.96 -14.80 -9.68
N ASP A 245 20.71 -15.93 -9.59
CA ASP A 245 22.17 -15.93 -9.74
C ASP A 245 22.64 -15.51 -11.14
N THR A 246 21.79 -15.70 -12.15
CA THR A 246 22.07 -15.36 -13.54
C THR A 246 20.99 -14.49 -14.15
N ALA A 247 21.35 -13.72 -15.17
CA ALA A 247 20.37 -12.93 -15.91
C ALA A 247 19.35 -13.82 -16.61
N LEU A 248 18.09 -13.36 -16.59
CA LEU A 248 16.97 -13.96 -17.31
C LEU A 248 16.83 -13.31 -18.71
N GLY A 249 16.13 -14.02 -19.63
CA GLY A 249 15.86 -13.51 -20.98
C GLY A 249 14.92 -12.29 -21.00
N GLU A 250 14.74 -11.70 -22.19
CA GLU A 250 13.97 -10.46 -22.40
C GLU A 250 12.49 -10.56 -21.97
N ASP A 251 11.89 -11.77 -22.07
CA ASP A 251 10.50 -12.03 -21.68
C ASP A 251 10.29 -12.17 -20.16
N ARG A 252 11.30 -11.82 -19.35
CA ARG A 252 11.20 -11.89 -17.88
C ARG A 252 10.11 -10.97 -17.31
N MET A 253 9.49 -11.39 -16.25
CA MET A 253 8.58 -10.50 -15.50
C MET A 253 9.41 -9.38 -14.84
N PRO A 254 8.92 -8.13 -14.84
CA PRO A 254 9.56 -7.03 -14.12
C PRO A 254 9.81 -7.36 -12.64
N GLY A 255 10.96 -6.94 -12.13
CA GLY A 255 11.43 -7.28 -10.79
C GLY A 255 12.06 -8.67 -10.64
N ARG A 256 12.13 -9.48 -11.72
CA ARG A 256 12.75 -10.81 -11.68
C ARG A 256 14.00 -10.87 -12.54
N GLY A 257 15.05 -11.53 -12.05
CA GLY A 257 16.32 -11.70 -12.77
C GLY A 257 17.54 -11.47 -11.90
N SER A 258 18.71 -11.26 -12.53
CA SER A 258 19.90 -10.90 -11.77
C SER A 258 19.69 -9.57 -11.03
N MET A 259 20.51 -9.29 -10.00
CA MET A 259 20.44 -8.02 -9.27
C MET A 259 20.54 -6.82 -10.23
N ALA A 260 21.41 -6.88 -11.24
CA ALA A 260 21.52 -5.82 -12.25
C ALA A 260 20.19 -5.58 -12.99
N GLN A 261 19.49 -6.64 -13.39
CA GLN A 261 18.18 -6.53 -14.05
C GLN A 261 17.09 -5.99 -13.12
N VAL A 262 17.12 -6.34 -11.84
CA VAL A 262 16.23 -5.75 -10.84
C VAL A 262 16.49 -4.25 -10.73
N VAL A 263 17.75 -3.83 -10.61
CA VAL A 263 18.14 -2.41 -10.52
C VAL A 263 17.74 -1.65 -11.80
N GLU A 264 17.88 -2.24 -12.99
CA GLU A 264 17.37 -1.64 -14.24
C GLU A 264 15.88 -1.35 -14.19
N ASP A 265 15.07 -2.29 -13.67
CA ASP A 265 13.62 -2.07 -13.51
C ASP A 265 13.32 -0.95 -12.50
N LEU A 266 14.07 -0.90 -11.37
CA LEU A 266 13.92 0.16 -10.38
C LEU A 266 14.29 1.53 -10.96
N ALA A 267 15.38 1.61 -11.77
CA ALA A 267 15.78 2.82 -12.48
C ALA A 267 14.69 3.30 -13.46
N ALA A 268 14.12 2.38 -14.24
CA ALA A 268 13.03 2.71 -15.16
C ALA A 268 11.77 3.22 -14.43
N LEU A 269 11.48 2.72 -13.22
CA LEU A 269 10.40 3.25 -12.38
C LEU A 269 10.74 4.64 -11.82
N ALA A 270 11.99 4.90 -11.47
CA ALA A 270 12.46 6.23 -11.07
C ALA A 270 12.28 7.24 -12.22
N GLU A 271 12.66 6.86 -13.44
CA GLU A 271 12.46 7.69 -14.65
C GLU A 271 10.98 7.92 -14.95
N ALA A 272 10.10 6.95 -14.64
CA ALA A 272 8.65 7.12 -14.73
C ALA A 272 8.09 8.12 -13.70
N GLY A 273 8.89 8.56 -12.74
CA GLY A 273 8.55 9.54 -11.71
C GLY A 273 8.11 8.92 -10.39
N ALA A 274 8.54 7.68 -10.08
CA ALA A 274 8.29 7.09 -8.78
C ALA A 274 8.90 7.95 -7.66
N SER A 275 8.07 8.37 -6.71
CA SER A 275 8.50 9.03 -5.48
C SER A 275 8.98 8.03 -4.43
N GLU A 276 8.48 6.79 -4.53
CA GLU A 276 8.84 5.70 -3.62
C GLU A 276 8.68 4.35 -4.31
N ILE A 277 9.62 3.44 -4.08
CA ILE A 277 9.49 2.03 -4.44
C ILE A 277 9.28 1.21 -3.16
N VAL A 278 8.22 0.41 -3.13
CA VAL A 278 7.87 -0.43 -1.99
C VAL A 278 8.18 -1.89 -2.30
N ILE A 279 9.18 -2.43 -1.63
CA ILE A 279 9.69 -3.79 -1.85
C ILE A 279 8.84 -4.81 -1.06
N ALA A 280 8.33 -5.82 -1.75
CA ALA A 280 7.63 -6.96 -1.16
C ALA A 280 8.36 -8.26 -1.49
N LEU A 281 9.01 -8.87 -0.49
CA LEU A 281 9.83 -10.08 -0.65
C LEU A 281 8.95 -11.33 -0.52
N ILE A 282 8.29 -11.68 -1.59
CA ILE A 282 7.32 -12.81 -1.63
C ILE A 282 7.98 -14.19 -1.57
N ASP A 283 9.29 -14.27 -1.82
CA ASP A 283 10.10 -15.48 -1.82
C ASP A 283 10.94 -15.66 -0.55
N ALA A 284 10.77 -14.78 0.45
CA ALA A 284 11.47 -14.85 1.72
C ALA A 284 11.00 -16.07 2.53
N ARG A 285 11.95 -16.93 2.91
CA ARG A 285 11.69 -18.19 3.65
C ARG A 285 11.70 -18.00 5.16
N SER A 286 12.28 -16.92 5.63
CA SER A 286 12.34 -16.54 7.05
C SER A 286 12.52 -15.03 7.17
N ALA A 287 12.39 -14.49 8.40
CA ALA A 287 12.68 -13.08 8.65
C ALA A 287 14.15 -12.71 8.32
N ASP A 288 15.09 -13.60 8.67
CA ASP A 288 16.53 -13.37 8.39
C ASP A 288 16.82 -13.35 6.89
N ASP A 289 16.28 -14.30 6.13
CA ASP A 289 16.36 -14.34 4.65
C ASP A 289 15.72 -13.08 4.04
N GLY A 290 14.59 -12.64 4.56
CA GLY A 290 13.94 -11.40 4.12
C GLY A 290 14.78 -10.16 4.39
N ILE A 291 15.37 -10.05 5.57
CA ILE A 291 16.26 -8.94 5.94
C ILE A 291 17.51 -8.91 5.05
N GLU A 292 18.13 -10.06 4.80
CA GLU A 292 19.30 -10.18 3.92
C GLU A 292 18.97 -9.70 2.49
N LYS A 293 17.87 -10.20 1.93
CA LYS A 293 17.42 -9.80 0.59
C LYS A 293 17.06 -8.31 0.53
N ALA A 294 16.35 -7.80 1.52
CA ALA A 294 16.00 -6.37 1.61
C ALA A 294 17.26 -5.51 1.62
N THR A 295 18.23 -5.87 2.45
CA THR A 295 19.52 -5.15 2.55
C THR A 295 20.27 -5.15 1.24
N ALA A 296 20.33 -6.31 0.55
CA ALA A 296 21.00 -6.43 -0.74
C ALA A 296 20.34 -5.59 -1.84
N VAL A 297 19.00 -5.56 -1.91
CA VAL A 297 18.27 -4.75 -2.90
C VAL A 297 18.49 -3.26 -2.65
N LEU A 298 18.42 -2.81 -1.39
CA LEU A 298 18.64 -1.40 -1.05
C LEU A 298 20.07 -0.97 -1.36
N ALA A 299 21.07 -1.79 -0.97
CA ALA A 299 22.47 -1.49 -1.25
C ALA A 299 22.74 -1.38 -2.77
N ALA A 300 22.18 -2.27 -3.59
CA ALA A 300 22.29 -2.19 -5.04
C ALA A 300 21.62 -0.94 -5.63
N ALA A 301 20.48 -0.51 -5.04
CA ALA A 301 19.83 0.74 -5.42
C ALA A 301 20.66 1.97 -5.02
N ASP A 302 21.30 1.95 -3.84
CA ASP A 302 22.23 3.00 -3.38
C ASP A 302 23.44 3.13 -4.32
N GLU A 303 24.07 2.01 -4.67
CA GLU A 303 25.20 1.97 -5.61
C GLU A 303 24.84 2.52 -7.00
N ALA A 304 23.58 2.34 -7.41
CA ALA A 304 23.04 2.87 -8.66
C ALA A 304 22.60 4.35 -8.56
N GLY A 305 22.70 4.98 -7.38
CA GLY A 305 22.26 6.36 -7.15
C GLY A 305 20.75 6.58 -7.18
N LEU A 306 19.97 5.53 -6.93
CA LEU A 306 18.49 5.59 -6.97
C LEU A 306 17.88 6.02 -5.64
N HIS A 307 18.57 5.80 -4.52
CA HIS A 307 18.14 6.16 -3.18
C HIS A 307 18.80 7.47 -2.72
N GLY A 308 18.02 8.33 -2.02
CA GLY A 308 18.51 9.61 -1.51
C GLY A 308 17.52 10.76 -1.70
#